data_4a54aeccc6b758f43e529998345439b4
#
_entry.id   4a54aeccc6b758f43e529998345439b4
#
_cell.length_a   1.000
_cell.length_b   1.000
_cell.length_c   1.000
_cell.angle_alpha   90.00
_cell.angle_beta   90.00
_cell.angle_gamma   90.00
#
_symmetry.space_group_name_H-M   'P 1'
#
loop_
_entity.id
_entity.type
_entity.pdbx_description
1 polymer ?
#
loop_
_entity_poly.entity_id
_entity_poly.type
_entity_poly.pdbx_seq_one_letter_code
_entity_poly.pdbx_strand_id
1 'polypeptide(L)'
;MLQAHAKVWHTYDNQWRSKQKGMVGISLNGDWGEPVDFTSQKDIEAAERYIQFYLGWFATPIFNGDYPQVMKDYIGRKSAQQGLGTSRLPTFSSQEKSYIKGTCDFLGIGHFTTRYITQKNFPASHGPSYFTDRDLAELVDPRWPDPGSEWLYSVPWGFRRLLNFVKTQYGNPMIYVTENGVSEKMTCTELCDDWRMQYFKEYINEMLKAIKDGVNVKGYTAWSLLDKFEWDEGYSERFGLYYVDFRNKNKPRYPKASVQYYKRIISSNGFPNQKEAENWHRKAIETCSSSNQLLAADPLTSHMEMVTEIVVPTVCTLCILLSAIFLMFLLRRHN
;
A
#
# COMPACT_ATOMS: atom_id res chain seq x y z
N MET A 1 -8.04 16.49 11.33
CA MET A 1 -7.36 15.23 11.68
C MET A 1 -6.31 15.45 12.78
N LEU A 2 -5.27 16.29 12.61
CA LEU A 2 -4.20 16.53 13.59
C LEU A 2 -4.70 16.96 14.97
N GLN A 3 -5.62 17.93 15.03
CA GLN A 3 -6.22 18.38 16.29
C GLN A 3 -7.04 17.27 16.97
N ALA A 4 -7.75 16.44 16.19
CA ALA A 4 -8.50 15.31 16.75
C ALA A 4 -7.55 14.27 17.33
N HIS A 5 -6.44 13.95 16.64
CA HIS A 5 -5.38 13.09 17.16
C HIS A 5 -4.78 13.62 18.46
N ALA A 6 -4.38 14.89 18.48
CA ALA A 6 -3.83 15.51 19.68
C ALA A 6 -4.82 15.50 20.86
N LYS A 7 -6.11 15.76 20.60
CA LYS A 7 -7.16 15.67 21.61
C LYS A 7 -7.28 14.27 22.20
N VAL A 8 -7.24 13.24 21.36
CA VAL A 8 -7.27 11.84 21.83
C VAL A 8 -6.04 11.52 22.68
N TRP A 9 -4.85 11.93 22.22
CA TRP A 9 -3.60 11.69 22.95
C TRP A 9 -3.64 12.36 24.33
N HIS A 10 -4.00 13.66 24.40
CA HIS A 10 -4.12 14.40 25.69
C HIS A 10 -5.22 13.83 26.59
N THR A 11 -6.34 13.41 26.02
CA THR A 11 -7.41 12.76 26.80
C THR A 11 -6.92 11.46 27.44
N TYR A 12 -6.22 10.64 26.64
CA TYR A 12 -5.60 9.40 27.15
C TYR A 12 -4.56 9.69 28.21
N ASP A 13 -3.65 10.63 27.96
CA ASP A 13 -2.58 11.01 28.87
C ASP A 13 -3.11 11.47 30.23
N ASN A 14 -4.09 12.38 30.23
CA ASN A 14 -4.63 12.96 31.44
C ASN A 14 -5.56 12.04 32.25
N GLN A 15 -6.30 11.15 31.57
CA GLN A 15 -7.36 10.38 32.24
C GLN A 15 -7.05 8.90 32.44
N TRP A 16 -6.26 8.31 31.53
CA TRP A 16 -6.14 6.86 31.44
C TRP A 16 -4.72 6.32 31.56
N ARG A 17 -3.70 7.04 31.09
CA ARG A 17 -2.32 6.55 31.03
C ARG A 17 -1.79 6.08 32.38
N SER A 18 -2.08 6.80 33.45
CA SER A 18 -1.65 6.42 34.80
C SER A 18 -2.16 5.04 35.26
N LYS A 19 -3.36 4.67 34.78
CA LYS A 19 -4.04 3.40 35.12
C LYS A 19 -3.71 2.29 34.14
N GLN A 20 -3.74 2.60 32.83
CA GLN A 20 -3.61 1.59 31.76
C GLN A 20 -2.16 1.38 31.32
N LYS A 21 -1.27 2.37 31.51
CA LYS A 21 0.16 2.31 31.13
C LYS A 21 0.38 1.99 29.64
N GLY A 22 -0.56 2.36 28.77
CA GLY A 22 -0.48 2.14 27.34
C GLY A 22 0.19 3.27 26.58
N MET A 23 0.27 3.12 25.28
CA MET A 23 0.82 4.09 24.35
C MET A 23 -0.22 4.49 23.32
N VAL A 24 -0.19 5.75 22.89
CA VAL A 24 -1.03 6.29 21.81
C VAL A 24 -0.14 6.84 20.71
N GLY A 25 -0.29 6.31 19.52
CA GLY A 25 0.42 6.73 18.32
C GLY A 25 -0.53 7.08 17.18
N ILE A 26 0.03 7.35 16.03
CA ILE A 26 -0.71 7.56 14.79
C ILE A 26 -0.10 6.68 13.71
N SER A 27 -0.95 6.04 12.90
CA SER A 27 -0.51 5.30 11.71
C SER A 27 -0.67 6.19 10.49
N LEU A 28 0.41 6.36 9.74
CA LEU A 28 0.49 7.19 8.55
C LEU A 28 1.05 6.37 7.38
N ASN A 29 0.56 6.62 6.18
CA ASN A 29 1.16 6.06 4.98
C ASN A 29 2.42 6.85 4.57
N GLY A 30 3.40 6.13 4.05
CA GLY A 30 4.63 6.68 3.52
C GLY A 30 5.20 5.80 2.42
N ASP A 31 4.91 6.10 1.16
CA ASP A 31 5.65 5.53 0.05
C ASP A 31 6.90 6.37 -0.23
N TRP A 32 7.96 5.74 -0.71
CA TRP A 32 9.22 6.44 -0.96
C TRP A 32 9.23 7.06 -2.34
N GLY A 33 9.70 8.30 -2.42
CA GLY A 33 9.98 9.00 -3.68
C GLY A 33 11.48 9.14 -3.90
N GLU A 34 11.99 8.59 -4.99
CA GLU A 34 13.39 8.65 -5.39
C GLU A 34 13.57 9.60 -6.57
N PRO A 35 14.54 10.52 -6.58
CA PRO A 35 14.75 11.37 -7.74
C PRO A 35 15.08 10.53 -8.99
N VAL A 36 14.49 10.87 -10.14
CA VAL A 36 14.81 10.22 -11.43
C VAL A 36 16.27 10.42 -11.78
N ASP A 37 16.76 11.63 -11.57
CA ASP A 37 18.16 11.99 -11.79
C ASP A 37 18.77 12.57 -10.50
N PHE A 38 19.70 11.82 -9.90
CA PHE A 38 20.42 12.22 -8.69
C PHE A 38 21.38 13.40 -8.90
N THR A 39 21.66 13.76 -10.13
CA THR A 39 22.48 14.94 -10.47
C THR A 39 21.63 16.18 -10.70
N SER A 40 20.32 16.01 -10.88
CA SER A 40 19.37 17.10 -11.06
C SER A 40 18.88 17.61 -9.71
N GLN A 41 19.31 18.80 -9.32
CA GLN A 41 18.85 19.47 -8.10
C GLN A 41 17.31 19.59 -8.07
N LYS A 42 16.68 19.82 -9.22
CA LYS A 42 15.21 19.92 -9.34
C LYS A 42 14.50 18.61 -9.00
N ASP A 43 15.07 17.48 -9.43
CA ASP A 43 14.48 16.16 -9.14
C ASP A 43 14.71 15.75 -7.68
N ILE A 44 15.87 16.09 -7.11
CA ILE A 44 16.16 15.91 -5.68
C ILE A 44 15.14 16.68 -4.85
N GLU A 45 14.93 17.97 -5.13
CA GLU A 45 13.94 18.80 -4.44
C GLU A 45 12.50 18.30 -4.66
N ALA A 46 12.18 17.77 -5.84
CA ALA A 46 10.88 17.19 -6.12
C ALA A 46 10.64 15.90 -5.29
N ALA A 47 11.65 15.04 -5.15
CA ALA A 47 11.57 13.83 -4.34
C ALA A 47 11.43 14.17 -2.84
N GLU A 48 12.18 15.16 -2.34
CA GLU A 48 11.99 15.65 -0.98
C GLU A 48 10.58 16.22 -0.78
N ARG A 49 10.10 17.02 -1.72
CA ARG A 49 8.74 17.58 -1.69
C ARG A 49 7.67 16.48 -1.72
N TYR A 50 7.88 15.41 -2.48
CA TYR A 50 6.98 14.27 -2.51
C TYR A 50 6.74 13.70 -1.09
N ILE A 51 7.81 13.35 -0.39
CA ILE A 51 7.69 12.74 0.94
C ILE A 51 7.15 13.74 1.99
N GLN A 52 7.48 15.04 1.86
CA GLN A 52 6.95 16.07 2.74
C GLN A 52 5.45 16.31 2.54
N PHE A 53 4.93 16.22 1.33
CA PHE A 53 3.50 16.31 1.06
C PHE A 53 2.75 15.03 1.41
N TYR A 54 3.38 13.88 1.36
CA TYR A 54 2.76 12.59 1.62
C TYR A 54 2.76 12.26 3.12
N LEU A 55 3.92 12.00 3.68
CA LEU A 55 4.10 11.69 5.10
C LEU A 55 4.21 12.97 5.96
N GLY A 56 5.01 13.92 5.51
CA GLY A 56 5.35 15.14 6.26
C GLY A 56 4.14 16.00 6.59
N TRP A 57 3.11 16.03 5.74
CA TRP A 57 1.87 16.74 5.99
C TRP A 57 1.30 16.46 7.39
N PHE A 58 1.35 15.21 7.82
CA PHE A 58 0.83 14.77 9.11
C PHE A 58 1.92 14.58 10.17
N ALA A 59 3.05 13.99 9.79
CA ALA A 59 4.14 13.70 10.73
C ALA A 59 4.82 14.99 11.24
N THR A 60 5.12 15.94 10.35
CA THR A 60 5.88 17.15 10.74
C THR A 60 5.16 17.99 11.80
N PRO A 61 3.84 18.25 11.72
CA PRO A 61 3.13 18.93 12.81
C PRO A 61 3.19 18.18 14.14
N ILE A 62 3.09 16.87 14.11
CA ILE A 62 3.11 16.05 15.34
C ILE A 62 4.49 16.06 16.00
N PHE A 63 5.56 15.95 15.24
CA PHE A 63 6.91 15.92 15.79
C PHE A 63 7.53 17.32 15.98
N ASN A 64 7.29 18.24 15.05
CA ASN A 64 7.94 19.54 14.99
C ASN A 64 7.00 20.72 15.33
N GLY A 65 5.68 20.52 15.30
CA GLY A 65 4.67 21.49 15.71
C GLY A 65 4.06 22.31 14.58
N ASP A 66 4.54 22.21 13.33
CA ASP A 66 3.97 22.93 12.18
C ASP A 66 4.11 22.12 10.89
N TYR A 67 3.39 22.54 9.84
CA TYR A 67 3.52 21.93 8.52
C TYR A 67 4.93 22.08 7.96
N PRO A 68 5.37 21.15 7.06
CA PRO A 68 6.62 21.31 6.32
C PRO A 68 6.68 22.68 5.62
N GLN A 69 7.83 23.34 5.68
CA GLN A 69 7.97 24.66 5.06
C GLN A 69 7.67 24.64 3.57
N VAL A 70 8.15 23.61 2.88
CA VAL A 70 7.91 23.42 1.44
C VAL A 70 6.42 23.34 1.10
N MET A 71 5.57 22.76 1.95
CA MET A 71 4.12 22.76 1.74
C MET A 71 3.54 24.17 1.87
N LYS A 72 3.94 24.91 2.90
CA LYS A 72 3.48 26.29 3.10
C LYS A 72 3.84 27.17 1.91
N ASP A 73 5.06 27.06 1.41
CA ASP A 73 5.56 27.85 0.29
C ASP A 73 4.83 27.51 -1.02
N TYR A 74 4.70 26.22 -1.33
CA TYR A 74 4.07 25.76 -2.57
C TYR A 74 2.58 26.07 -2.60
N ILE A 75 1.84 25.72 -1.54
CA ILE A 75 0.41 25.96 -1.49
C ILE A 75 0.10 27.46 -1.38
N GLY A 76 0.92 28.23 -0.65
CA GLY A 76 0.82 29.69 -0.59
C GLY A 76 1.00 30.35 -1.97
N ARG A 77 2.07 29.99 -2.69
CA ARG A 77 2.33 30.47 -4.06
C ARG A 77 1.19 30.09 -5.02
N LYS A 78 0.74 28.83 -5.01
CA LYS A 78 -0.38 28.37 -5.85
C LYS A 78 -1.68 29.10 -5.51
N SER A 79 -1.96 29.35 -4.25
CA SER A 79 -3.13 30.12 -3.82
C SER A 79 -3.10 31.55 -4.35
N ALA A 80 -1.95 32.22 -4.27
CA ALA A 80 -1.77 33.57 -4.83
C ALA A 80 -1.94 33.57 -6.37
N GLN A 81 -1.42 32.59 -7.08
CA GLN A 81 -1.60 32.44 -8.53
C GLN A 81 -3.09 32.22 -8.91
N GLN A 82 -3.91 31.70 -8.01
CA GLN A 82 -5.35 31.55 -8.17
C GLN A 82 -6.15 32.79 -7.77
N GLY A 83 -5.47 33.88 -7.39
CA GLY A 83 -6.12 35.11 -6.97
C GLY A 83 -6.67 35.09 -5.54
N LEU A 84 -6.27 34.10 -4.71
CA LEU A 84 -6.71 34.04 -3.33
C LEU A 84 -5.86 34.94 -2.45
N GLY A 85 -6.49 35.70 -1.55
CA GLY A 85 -5.81 36.60 -0.62
C GLY A 85 -5.08 35.88 0.52
N THR A 86 -5.38 34.59 0.73
CA THR A 86 -4.75 33.74 1.76
C THR A 86 -4.44 32.35 1.22
N SER A 87 -3.49 31.66 1.87
CA SER A 87 -3.17 30.29 1.53
C SER A 87 -4.36 29.34 1.78
N ARG A 88 -4.55 28.38 0.89
CA ARG A 88 -5.51 27.27 1.09
C ARG A 88 -5.09 26.32 2.22
N LEU A 89 -3.80 26.28 2.56
CA LEU A 89 -3.31 25.52 3.69
C LEU A 89 -3.62 26.31 4.98
N PRO A 90 -4.46 25.77 5.90
CA PRO A 90 -4.75 26.45 7.16
C PRO A 90 -3.48 26.71 7.98
N THR A 91 -3.45 27.79 8.71
CA THR A 91 -2.33 28.13 9.61
C THR A 91 -2.67 27.73 11.05
N PHE A 92 -1.76 27.05 11.72
CA PHE A 92 -1.87 26.79 13.15
C PHE A 92 -1.47 28.01 13.95
N SER A 93 -2.28 28.37 14.96
CA SER A 93 -1.89 29.31 16.00
C SER A 93 -0.74 28.75 16.84
N SER A 94 -0.03 29.60 17.58
CA SER A 94 1.04 29.15 18.48
C SER A 94 0.54 28.14 19.54
N GLN A 95 -0.69 28.30 19.99
CA GLN A 95 -1.34 27.42 20.95
C GLN A 95 -1.60 26.04 20.31
N GLU A 96 -2.13 26.00 19.08
CA GLU A 96 -2.38 24.74 18.34
C GLU A 96 -1.08 24.00 18.02
N LYS A 97 -0.03 24.71 17.62
CA LYS A 97 1.31 24.13 17.40
C LYS A 97 1.84 23.42 18.64
N SER A 98 1.75 24.10 19.79
CA SER A 98 2.16 23.52 21.08
C SER A 98 1.27 22.36 21.50
N TYR A 99 -0.02 22.40 21.20
CA TYR A 99 -0.99 21.36 21.53
C TYR A 99 -0.79 20.09 20.71
N ILE A 100 -0.38 20.22 19.43
CA ILE A 100 -0.16 19.09 18.50
C ILE A 100 1.22 18.48 18.70
N LYS A 101 2.25 19.32 18.94
CA LYS A 101 3.62 18.86 19.04
C LYS A 101 3.84 17.85 20.17
N GLY A 102 4.46 16.72 19.85
CA GLY A 102 4.83 15.67 20.81
C GLY A 102 3.70 14.71 21.17
N THR A 103 2.54 14.79 20.52
CA THR A 103 1.40 13.92 20.80
C THR A 103 1.50 12.54 20.11
N CYS A 104 2.65 11.88 20.25
CA CYS A 104 2.87 10.59 19.59
C CYS A 104 3.87 9.75 20.39
N ASP A 105 3.42 8.67 21.01
CA ASP A 105 4.28 7.75 21.75
C ASP A 105 5.02 6.79 20.80
N PHE A 106 4.42 6.49 19.64
CA PHE A 106 5.03 5.70 18.57
C PHE A 106 4.43 6.11 17.21
N LEU A 107 5.21 6.00 16.15
CA LEU A 107 4.76 6.21 14.80
C LEU A 107 4.44 4.87 14.13
N GLY A 108 3.18 4.69 13.71
CA GLY A 108 2.77 3.63 12.80
C GLY A 108 3.08 4.02 11.36
N ILE A 109 3.68 3.11 10.59
CA ILE A 109 3.99 3.32 9.17
C ILE A 109 3.30 2.25 8.33
N GLY A 110 2.45 2.69 7.39
CA GLY A 110 2.02 1.91 6.25
C GLY A 110 2.94 2.20 5.07
N HIS A 111 3.50 1.16 4.44
CA HIS A 111 4.38 1.30 3.28
C HIS A 111 4.12 0.17 2.29
N PHE A 112 4.00 0.49 1.01
CA PHE A 112 3.65 -0.49 -0.01
C PHE A 112 4.59 -0.47 -1.22
N THR A 113 5.05 0.70 -1.66
CA THR A 113 5.78 0.85 -2.91
C THR A 113 6.75 2.04 -2.88
N THR A 114 7.46 2.22 -3.99
CA THR A 114 8.36 3.35 -4.27
C THR A 114 8.03 3.94 -5.64
N ARG A 115 8.30 5.22 -5.83
CA ARG A 115 8.17 5.93 -7.10
C ARG A 115 9.47 6.63 -7.46
N TYR A 116 9.74 6.75 -8.75
CA TYR A 116 10.67 7.76 -9.24
C TYR A 116 9.93 9.10 -9.36
N ILE A 117 10.60 10.17 -8.94
CA ILE A 117 10.03 11.51 -8.87
C ILE A 117 10.86 12.45 -9.74
N THR A 118 10.17 13.23 -10.56
CA THR A 118 10.78 14.30 -11.35
C THR A 118 10.00 15.60 -11.20
N GLN A 119 10.67 16.72 -11.42
CA GLN A 119 10.05 18.04 -11.42
C GLN A 119 9.05 18.15 -12.58
N LYS A 120 7.84 18.62 -12.27
CA LYS A 120 6.81 18.96 -13.25
C LYS A 120 6.01 20.15 -12.78
N ASN A 121 5.91 21.19 -13.60
CA ASN A 121 5.13 22.37 -13.28
C ASN A 121 3.67 22.17 -13.71
N PHE A 122 2.73 22.48 -12.82
CA PHE A 122 1.31 22.52 -13.11
C PHE A 122 0.83 23.98 -13.06
N PRO A 123 0.40 24.58 -14.22
CA PRO A 123 -0.14 25.92 -14.24
C PRO A 123 -1.46 26.03 -13.48
N ALA A 124 -1.83 27.22 -13.03
CA ALA A 124 -3.05 27.49 -12.26
C ALA A 124 -4.34 27.04 -12.99
N SER A 125 -4.32 26.94 -14.31
CA SER A 125 -5.43 26.45 -15.14
C SER A 125 -5.82 24.98 -14.89
N HIS A 126 -4.94 24.18 -14.27
CA HIS A 126 -5.24 22.79 -13.90
C HIS A 126 -6.12 22.67 -12.65
N GLY A 127 -6.44 23.77 -12.01
CA GLY A 127 -7.18 23.76 -10.75
C GLY A 127 -6.37 23.24 -9.55
N PRO A 128 -6.83 23.53 -8.32
CA PRO A 128 -6.16 23.11 -7.10
C PRO A 128 -6.45 21.65 -6.78
N SER A 129 -5.39 20.89 -6.53
CA SER A 129 -5.49 19.52 -6.02
C SER A 129 -4.19 19.12 -5.32
N TYR A 130 -4.24 18.03 -4.55
CA TYR A 130 -3.05 17.43 -3.98
C TYR A 130 -1.98 17.16 -5.05
N PHE A 131 -2.38 16.68 -6.24
CA PHE A 131 -1.47 16.34 -7.33
C PHE A 131 -0.84 17.58 -7.99
N THR A 132 -1.64 18.61 -8.25
CA THR A 132 -1.16 19.83 -8.92
C THR A 132 -0.36 20.76 -8.02
N ASP A 133 -0.62 20.73 -6.71
CA ASP A 133 0.07 21.58 -5.73
C ASP A 133 1.52 21.17 -5.51
N ARG A 134 1.86 19.91 -5.73
CA ARG A 134 3.21 19.37 -5.52
C ARG A 134 4.22 19.74 -6.59
N ASP A 135 3.78 20.12 -7.78
CA ASP A 135 4.65 20.41 -8.95
C ASP A 135 5.68 19.29 -9.20
N LEU A 136 5.23 18.04 -9.26
CA LEU A 136 6.05 16.87 -9.55
C LEU A 136 5.27 15.83 -10.35
N ALA A 137 5.99 14.91 -10.99
CA ALA A 137 5.43 13.71 -11.59
C ALA A 137 6.00 12.46 -10.93
N GLU A 138 5.13 11.46 -10.77
CA GLU A 138 5.46 10.13 -10.27
C GLU A 138 5.65 9.20 -11.45
N LEU A 139 6.75 8.48 -11.48
CA LEU A 139 7.12 7.55 -12.54
C LEU A 139 7.43 6.18 -11.94
N VAL A 140 7.31 5.15 -12.76
CA VAL A 140 7.67 3.76 -12.45
C VAL A 140 8.74 3.29 -13.43
N ASP A 141 9.60 2.39 -13.00
CA ASP A 141 10.50 1.68 -13.91
C ASP A 141 9.72 0.49 -14.50
N PRO A 142 9.59 0.39 -15.83
CA PRO A 142 8.89 -0.72 -16.47
C PRO A 142 9.52 -2.09 -16.20
N ARG A 143 10.71 -2.14 -15.61
CA ARG A 143 11.39 -3.38 -15.19
C ARG A 143 11.01 -3.82 -13.78
N TRP A 144 10.32 -2.99 -13.01
CA TRP A 144 9.86 -3.39 -11.69
C TRP A 144 8.79 -4.48 -11.82
N PRO A 145 8.79 -5.48 -10.92
CA PRO A 145 7.75 -6.50 -10.92
C PRO A 145 6.35 -5.88 -10.79
N ASP A 146 5.46 -6.24 -11.71
CA ASP A 146 4.08 -5.77 -11.74
C ASP A 146 3.19 -6.74 -10.94
N PRO A 147 2.77 -6.40 -9.73
CA PRO A 147 1.80 -7.17 -8.95
C PRO A 147 0.37 -6.94 -9.44
N GLY A 148 -0.60 -7.40 -8.68
CA GLY A 148 -2.01 -7.30 -9.02
C GLY A 148 -2.55 -5.90 -9.22
N SER A 149 -2.23 -4.96 -8.32
CA SER A 149 -2.69 -3.57 -8.37
C SER A 149 -1.80 -2.73 -9.28
N GLU A 150 -2.39 -1.93 -10.17
CA GLU A 150 -1.64 -1.07 -11.10
C GLU A 150 -0.68 -0.09 -10.43
N TRP A 151 -0.99 0.32 -9.22
CA TRP A 151 -0.20 1.27 -8.45
C TRP A 151 0.90 0.62 -7.60
N LEU A 152 0.85 -0.71 -7.33
CA LEU A 152 1.69 -1.37 -6.35
C LEU A 152 2.83 -2.16 -7.00
N TYR A 153 3.97 -1.52 -7.20
CA TYR A 153 5.21 -2.15 -7.67
C TYR A 153 6.06 -2.63 -6.49
N SER A 154 6.66 -3.81 -6.59
CA SER A 154 7.57 -4.34 -5.58
C SER A 154 8.95 -3.68 -5.68
N VAL A 155 9.21 -2.72 -4.80
CA VAL A 155 10.45 -1.91 -4.81
C VAL A 155 10.99 -1.77 -3.38
N PRO A 156 11.55 -2.85 -2.82
CA PRO A 156 11.82 -2.98 -1.38
C PRO A 156 12.89 -2.02 -0.84
N TRP A 157 13.87 -1.62 -1.65
CA TRP A 157 14.95 -0.72 -1.21
C TRP A 157 14.46 0.66 -0.74
N GLY A 158 13.33 1.14 -1.25
CA GLY A 158 12.73 2.40 -0.80
C GLY A 158 12.22 2.33 0.64
N PHE A 159 11.84 1.15 1.13
CA PHE A 159 11.40 0.98 2.50
C PHE A 159 12.52 1.30 3.51
N ARG A 160 13.74 0.81 3.26
CA ARG A 160 14.90 1.17 4.09
C ARG A 160 15.16 2.67 4.10
N ARG A 161 15.03 3.32 2.93
CA ARG A 161 15.23 4.78 2.80
C ARG A 161 14.17 5.56 3.56
N LEU A 162 12.90 5.17 3.44
CA LEU A 162 11.81 5.77 4.20
C LEU A 162 12.05 5.67 5.71
N LEU A 163 12.41 4.50 6.22
CA LEU A 163 12.66 4.29 7.65
C LEU A 163 13.85 5.14 8.14
N ASN A 164 14.92 5.25 7.36
CA ASN A 164 16.04 6.13 7.68
C ASN A 164 15.68 7.62 7.59
N PHE A 165 14.83 8.01 6.63
CA PHE A 165 14.27 9.36 6.57
C PHE A 165 13.50 9.70 7.84
N VAL A 166 12.60 8.83 8.30
CA VAL A 166 11.84 9.02 9.55
C VAL A 166 12.76 9.18 10.74
N LYS A 167 13.81 8.34 10.84
CA LYS A 167 14.84 8.45 11.89
C LYS A 167 15.48 9.83 11.89
N THR A 168 15.93 10.30 10.73
CA THR A 168 16.67 11.56 10.62
C THR A 168 15.76 12.76 10.81
N GLN A 169 14.59 12.74 10.21
CA GLN A 169 13.68 13.87 10.16
C GLN A 169 12.95 14.12 11.48
N TYR A 170 12.64 13.04 12.24
CA TYR A 170 11.76 13.11 13.41
C TYR A 170 12.45 12.63 14.72
N GLY A 171 13.80 12.55 14.76
CA GLY A 171 14.53 12.25 15.98
C GLY A 171 14.46 10.78 16.42
N ASN A 172 14.38 9.86 15.45
CA ASN A 172 14.34 8.42 15.65
C ASN A 172 13.21 7.92 16.57
N PRO A 173 11.96 8.23 16.28
CA PRO A 173 10.85 7.79 17.11
C PRO A 173 10.74 6.26 17.12
N MET A 174 10.02 5.72 18.10
CA MET A 174 9.60 4.32 18.07
C MET A 174 8.68 4.09 16.87
N ILE A 175 9.00 3.11 16.02
CA ILE A 175 8.25 2.79 14.81
C ILE A 175 7.62 1.41 14.92
N TYR A 176 6.33 1.31 14.57
CA TYR A 176 5.67 0.07 14.22
C TYR A 176 5.28 0.12 12.75
N VAL A 177 5.72 -0.87 11.98
CA VAL A 177 5.19 -1.07 10.63
C VAL A 177 3.81 -1.68 10.77
N THR A 178 2.78 -0.88 10.53
CA THR A 178 1.37 -1.25 10.74
C THR A 178 0.76 -1.91 9.51
N GLU A 179 1.28 -1.56 8.33
CA GLU A 179 0.83 -2.11 7.06
C GLU A 179 2.00 -2.24 6.09
N ASN A 180 2.22 -3.45 5.57
CA ASN A 180 3.10 -3.73 4.45
C ASN A 180 2.67 -5.04 3.78
N GLY A 181 2.45 -5.02 2.48
CA GLY A 181 1.94 -6.18 1.75
C GLY A 181 1.76 -5.90 0.27
N VAL A 182 1.34 -6.93 -0.44
CA VAL A 182 1.16 -6.92 -1.89
C VAL A 182 -0.15 -7.58 -2.28
N SER A 183 -0.81 -7.04 -3.30
CA SER A 183 -2.04 -7.59 -3.86
C SER A 183 -1.77 -8.63 -4.94
N GLU A 184 -2.80 -9.39 -5.24
CA GLU A 184 -2.92 -10.24 -6.43
C GLU A 184 -4.20 -9.92 -7.18
N LYS A 185 -4.19 -10.02 -8.50
CA LYS A 185 -5.42 -9.94 -9.31
C LYS A 185 -6.22 -11.23 -9.17
N MET A 186 -7.55 -11.11 -9.20
CA MET A 186 -8.48 -12.23 -9.02
C MET A 186 -8.56 -13.16 -10.27
N THR A 187 -7.54 -13.16 -11.13
CA THR A 187 -7.49 -13.99 -12.33
C THR A 187 -7.23 -15.46 -12.05
N CYS A 188 -6.68 -15.78 -10.86
CA CYS A 188 -6.49 -17.15 -10.39
C CYS A 188 -6.68 -17.22 -8.88
N THR A 189 -7.31 -18.30 -8.41
CA THR A 189 -7.49 -18.62 -6.99
C THR A 189 -6.28 -19.38 -6.45
N GLU A 190 -5.08 -18.88 -6.71
CA GLU A 190 -3.88 -19.56 -6.28
C GLU A 190 -3.65 -19.35 -4.79
N LEU A 191 -3.72 -20.44 -4.04
CA LEU A 191 -3.28 -20.45 -2.65
C LEU A 191 -1.75 -20.46 -2.53
N CYS A 192 -1.03 -20.71 -3.61
CA CYS A 192 0.43 -20.75 -3.67
C CYS A 192 0.99 -19.38 -4.08
N ASP A 193 0.86 -18.42 -3.21
CA ASP A 193 1.21 -17.01 -3.41
C ASP A 193 2.71 -16.74 -3.23
N ASP A 194 3.52 -17.34 -4.11
CA ASP A 194 4.99 -17.28 -4.12
C ASP A 194 5.53 -15.85 -4.14
N TRP A 195 4.97 -14.99 -5.00
CA TRP A 195 5.35 -13.57 -5.10
C TRP A 195 5.14 -12.83 -3.76
N ARG A 196 4.11 -13.17 -2.95
CA ARG A 196 3.89 -12.55 -1.64
C ARG A 196 4.94 -12.97 -0.64
N MET A 197 5.38 -14.22 -0.68
CA MET A 197 6.50 -14.69 0.14
C MET A 197 7.80 -13.97 -0.22
N GLN A 198 8.06 -13.80 -1.55
CA GLN A 198 9.22 -13.04 -2.02
C GLN A 198 9.14 -11.58 -1.60
N TYR A 199 7.98 -10.93 -1.74
CA TYR A 199 7.74 -9.57 -1.27
C TYR A 199 8.09 -9.42 0.22
N PHE A 200 7.54 -10.28 1.09
CA PHE A 200 7.85 -10.23 2.52
C PHE A 200 9.33 -10.44 2.81
N LYS A 201 9.96 -11.39 2.13
CA LYS A 201 11.40 -11.63 2.28
C LYS A 201 12.20 -10.35 1.99
N GLU A 202 11.93 -9.71 0.89
CA GLU A 202 12.66 -8.54 0.43
C GLU A 202 12.40 -7.32 1.33
N TYR A 203 11.14 -6.99 1.61
CA TYR A 203 10.79 -5.83 2.43
C TYR A 203 11.22 -5.98 3.89
N ILE A 204 11.05 -7.16 4.49
CA ILE A 204 11.53 -7.40 5.86
C ILE A 204 13.06 -7.34 5.91
N ASN A 205 13.77 -7.83 4.90
CA ASN A 205 15.24 -7.66 4.83
C ASN A 205 15.66 -6.19 4.78
N GLU A 206 14.97 -5.36 4.01
CA GLU A 206 15.25 -3.92 3.98
C GLU A 206 14.93 -3.24 5.32
N MET A 207 13.87 -3.65 6.01
CA MET A 207 13.58 -3.21 7.38
C MET A 207 14.67 -3.64 8.34
N LEU A 208 15.17 -4.88 8.27
CA LEU A 208 16.26 -5.37 9.11
C LEU A 208 17.57 -4.60 8.86
N LYS A 209 17.83 -4.21 7.60
CA LYS A 209 18.96 -3.31 7.28
C LYS A 209 18.76 -1.93 7.92
N ALA A 210 17.55 -1.36 7.88
CA ALA A 210 17.25 -0.10 8.55
C ALA A 210 17.46 -0.19 10.08
N ILE A 211 17.09 -1.31 10.70
CA ILE A 211 17.38 -1.56 12.13
C ILE A 211 18.89 -1.57 12.39
N LYS A 212 19.68 -2.18 11.50
CA LYS A 212 21.16 -2.14 11.59
C LYS A 212 21.71 -0.72 11.39
N ASP A 213 21.03 0.13 10.61
CA ASP A 213 21.35 1.56 10.49
C ASP A 213 20.97 2.36 11.76
N GLY A 214 20.38 1.70 12.76
CA GLY A 214 19.97 2.28 14.03
C GLY A 214 18.56 2.87 14.06
N VAL A 215 17.69 2.52 13.12
CA VAL A 215 16.27 2.89 13.16
C VAL A 215 15.56 2.12 14.27
N ASN A 216 14.72 2.82 15.06
CA ASN A 216 14.05 2.26 16.24
C ASN A 216 12.73 1.56 15.87
N VAL A 217 12.79 0.52 15.00
CA VAL A 217 11.63 -0.31 14.66
C VAL A 217 11.35 -1.33 15.76
N LYS A 218 10.10 -1.43 16.21
CA LYS A 218 9.65 -2.33 17.29
C LYS A 218 8.75 -3.46 16.82
N GLY A 219 8.10 -3.33 15.70
CA GLY A 219 7.19 -4.35 15.21
C GLY A 219 6.87 -4.21 13.74
N TYR A 220 6.38 -5.31 13.17
CA TYR A 220 5.98 -5.41 11.78
C TYR A 220 4.68 -6.19 11.68
N THR A 221 3.73 -5.67 10.90
CA THR A 221 2.44 -6.30 10.60
C THR A 221 2.28 -6.44 9.10
N ALA A 222 2.06 -7.67 8.65
CA ALA A 222 1.73 -7.92 7.26
C ALA A 222 0.33 -7.41 6.93
N TRP A 223 0.18 -6.80 5.76
CA TRP A 223 -1.11 -6.42 5.20
C TRP A 223 -1.48 -7.35 4.06
N SER A 224 -2.63 -8.06 4.16
CA SER A 224 -3.56 -8.10 5.28
C SER A 224 -3.78 -9.56 5.73
N LEU A 225 -4.39 -9.78 6.88
CA LEU A 225 -4.66 -11.13 7.37
C LEU A 225 -5.64 -11.87 6.46
N LEU A 226 -6.72 -11.22 6.06
CA LEU A 226 -7.79 -11.79 5.24
C LEU A 226 -7.97 -10.97 3.96
N ASP A 227 -8.39 -11.62 2.89
CA ASP A 227 -8.95 -10.91 1.74
C ASP A 227 -10.16 -10.10 2.21
N LYS A 228 -10.30 -8.87 1.72
CA LYS A 228 -11.33 -7.92 2.13
C LYS A 228 -11.84 -7.08 0.96
N PHE A 229 -12.80 -6.22 1.21
CA PHE A 229 -13.20 -5.16 0.29
C PHE A 229 -12.06 -4.14 0.17
N GLU A 230 -11.50 -4.02 -1.05
CA GLU A 230 -10.32 -3.15 -1.32
C GLU A 230 -10.77 -1.85 -1.98
N TRP A 231 -11.44 -1.00 -1.21
CA TRP A 231 -11.88 0.35 -1.60
C TRP A 231 -12.56 0.38 -2.98
N ASP A 232 -12.08 1.20 -3.88
CA ASP A 232 -12.56 1.36 -5.26
C ASP A 232 -12.37 0.11 -6.15
N GLU A 233 -11.40 -0.76 -5.81
CA GLU A 233 -11.20 -2.05 -6.49
C GLU A 233 -12.20 -3.15 -6.03
N GLY A 234 -12.98 -2.89 -4.98
CA GLY A 234 -13.96 -3.84 -4.48
C GLY A 234 -13.34 -5.15 -4.01
N TYR A 235 -13.71 -6.25 -4.65
CA TYR A 235 -13.16 -7.59 -4.38
C TYR A 235 -12.27 -8.12 -5.50
N SER A 236 -11.90 -7.27 -6.47
CA SER A 236 -11.04 -7.67 -7.60
C SER A 236 -9.58 -7.86 -7.21
N GLU A 237 -9.15 -7.27 -6.12
CA GLU A 237 -7.81 -7.37 -5.59
C GLU A 237 -7.75 -8.01 -4.22
N ARG A 238 -6.69 -8.77 -3.96
CA ARG A 238 -6.56 -9.60 -2.77
C ARG A 238 -5.21 -9.38 -2.11
N PHE A 239 -5.25 -8.90 -0.87
CA PHE A 239 -4.07 -8.68 -0.02
C PHE A 239 -3.91 -9.75 1.08
N GLY A 240 -4.91 -10.60 1.26
CA GLY A 240 -4.97 -11.52 2.38
C GLY A 240 -3.89 -12.60 2.38
N LEU A 241 -3.37 -12.89 3.57
CA LEU A 241 -2.65 -14.14 3.84
C LEU A 241 -3.60 -15.35 3.75
N TYR A 242 -4.89 -15.12 4.05
CA TYR A 242 -5.96 -16.10 3.88
C TYR A 242 -6.85 -15.67 2.73
N TYR A 243 -7.07 -16.59 1.80
CA TYR A 243 -8.11 -16.48 0.78
C TYR A 243 -9.49 -16.53 1.44
N VAL A 244 -10.38 -15.62 1.07
CA VAL A 244 -11.79 -15.62 1.48
C VAL A 244 -12.66 -15.90 0.26
N ASP A 245 -13.44 -16.96 0.31
CA ASP A 245 -14.44 -17.24 -0.72
C ASP A 245 -15.67 -16.34 -0.52
N PHE A 246 -15.70 -15.22 -1.20
CA PHE A 246 -16.81 -14.25 -1.11
C PHE A 246 -18.09 -14.73 -1.81
N ARG A 247 -18.02 -15.75 -2.66
CA ARG A 247 -19.18 -16.32 -3.33
C ARG A 247 -19.97 -17.24 -2.41
N ASN A 248 -19.27 -17.91 -1.49
CA ASN A 248 -19.90 -18.75 -0.49
C ASN A 248 -20.53 -17.90 0.62
N LYS A 249 -21.79 -18.16 0.95
CA LYS A 249 -22.53 -17.44 2.01
C LYS A 249 -21.81 -17.47 3.36
N ASN A 250 -21.12 -18.56 3.66
CA ASN A 250 -20.39 -18.76 4.92
C ASN A 250 -18.99 -18.12 4.91
N LYS A 251 -18.52 -17.58 3.76
CA LYS A 251 -17.21 -16.92 3.62
C LYS A 251 -16.06 -17.78 4.19
N PRO A 252 -15.88 -19.04 3.79
CA PRO A 252 -14.78 -19.86 4.30
C PRO A 252 -13.42 -19.22 4.00
N ARG A 253 -12.44 -19.49 4.87
CA ARG A 253 -11.09 -18.95 4.79
C ARG A 253 -10.11 -20.08 4.58
N TYR A 254 -9.23 -19.92 3.60
CA TYR A 254 -8.22 -20.92 3.25
C TYR A 254 -6.83 -20.28 3.38
N PRO A 255 -5.90 -20.89 4.11
CA PRO A 255 -4.55 -20.36 4.26
C PRO A 255 -3.80 -20.42 2.94
N LYS A 256 -3.18 -19.32 2.53
CA LYS A 256 -2.23 -19.28 1.42
C LYS A 256 -0.84 -19.75 1.88
N ALA A 257 0.08 -20.03 0.95
CA ALA A 257 1.44 -20.46 1.26
C ALA A 257 2.18 -19.43 2.15
N SER A 258 1.94 -18.16 1.91
CA SER A 258 2.51 -17.05 2.69
C SER A 258 2.18 -17.12 4.19
N VAL A 259 1.07 -17.75 4.61
CA VAL A 259 0.75 -17.96 6.05
C VAL A 259 1.86 -18.74 6.74
N GLN A 260 2.26 -19.88 6.16
CA GLN A 260 3.28 -20.75 6.77
C GLN A 260 4.67 -20.07 6.74
N TYR A 261 4.98 -19.38 5.66
CA TYR A 261 6.22 -18.62 5.52
C TYR A 261 6.31 -17.50 6.56
N TYR A 262 5.27 -16.66 6.65
CA TYR A 262 5.22 -15.55 7.61
C TYR A 262 5.22 -16.03 9.07
N LYS A 263 4.53 -17.15 9.37
CA LYS A 263 4.59 -17.80 10.68
C LYS A 263 6.02 -18.18 11.08
N ARG A 264 6.85 -18.63 10.12
CA ARG A 264 8.27 -18.94 10.38
C ARG A 264 9.08 -17.67 10.67
N ILE A 265 8.85 -16.60 9.91
CA ILE A 265 9.49 -15.31 10.17
C ILE A 265 9.17 -14.81 11.57
N ILE A 266 7.89 -14.87 11.99
CA ILE A 266 7.46 -14.48 13.34
C ILE A 266 8.17 -15.33 14.40
N SER A 267 8.16 -16.66 14.26
CA SER A 267 8.73 -17.57 15.27
C SER A 267 10.24 -17.44 15.43
N SER A 268 10.94 -17.01 14.37
CA SER A 268 12.40 -16.79 14.37
C SER A 268 12.78 -15.32 14.57
N ASN A 269 11.80 -14.44 14.67
CA ASN A 269 12.00 -12.99 14.72
C ASN A 269 12.96 -12.48 13.62
N GLY A 270 12.71 -12.96 12.38
CA GLY A 270 13.50 -12.63 11.20
C GLY A 270 13.92 -13.86 10.38
N PHE A 271 15.07 -13.77 9.73
CA PHE A 271 15.64 -14.85 8.92
C PHE A 271 16.93 -15.36 9.54
N PRO A 272 16.98 -16.62 10.03
CA PRO A 272 18.17 -17.17 10.69
C PRO A 272 19.37 -17.30 9.72
N ASN A 273 19.12 -17.83 8.52
CA ASN A 273 20.09 -17.88 7.43
C ASN A 273 19.37 -18.12 6.08
N GLN A 274 20.08 -17.93 4.98
CA GLN A 274 19.52 -18.06 3.62
C GLN A 274 18.98 -19.47 3.35
N LYS A 275 19.73 -20.51 3.72
CA LYS A 275 19.33 -21.93 3.46
C LYS A 275 18.03 -22.30 4.17
N GLU A 276 17.84 -21.85 5.40
CA GLU A 276 16.60 -22.08 6.13
C GLU A 276 15.42 -21.29 5.52
N ALA A 277 15.65 -20.04 5.15
CA ALA A 277 14.62 -19.22 4.49
C ALA A 277 14.15 -19.85 3.16
N GLU A 278 15.06 -20.37 2.35
CA GLU A 278 14.75 -21.11 1.13
C GLU A 278 14.01 -22.43 1.41
N ASN A 279 14.38 -23.14 2.47
CA ASN A 279 13.68 -24.36 2.88
C ASN A 279 12.26 -24.07 3.38
N TRP A 280 12.04 -22.96 4.08
CA TRP A 280 10.69 -22.53 4.49
C TRP A 280 9.82 -22.22 3.28
N HIS A 281 10.38 -21.52 2.30
CA HIS A 281 9.73 -21.18 1.05
C HIS A 281 9.26 -22.45 0.31
N ARG A 282 10.19 -23.38 0.07
CA ARG A 282 9.88 -24.65 -0.60
C ARG A 282 8.79 -25.45 0.12
N LYS A 283 8.89 -25.60 1.45
CA LYS A 283 7.88 -26.32 2.26
C LYS A 283 6.51 -25.67 2.21
N ALA A 284 6.44 -24.34 2.17
CA ALA A 284 5.18 -23.62 2.06
C ALA A 284 4.49 -23.91 0.72
N ILE A 285 5.25 -23.93 -0.37
CA ILE A 285 4.73 -24.27 -1.70
C ILE A 285 4.29 -25.75 -1.79
N GLU A 286 5.07 -26.68 -1.25
CA GLU A 286 4.71 -28.12 -1.21
C GLU A 286 3.38 -28.34 -0.47
N THR A 287 3.19 -27.66 0.68
CA THR A 287 1.96 -27.75 1.47
C THR A 287 0.77 -27.16 0.73
N CYS A 288 0.97 -26.01 0.07
CA CYS A 288 -0.08 -25.33 -0.67
C CYS A 288 -0.54 -26.14 -1.90
N SER A 289 0.37 -26.75 -2.64
CA SER A 289 0.03 -27.56 -3.82
C SER A 289 -0.94 -28.69 -3.47
N SER A 290 -0.78 -29.31 -2.30
CA SER A 290 -1.73 -30.30 -1.79
C SER A 290 -3.10 -29.70 -1.44
N SER A 291 -3.14 -28.46 -0.95
CA SER A 291 -4.39 -27.75 -0.60
C SER A 291 -5.16 -27.27 -1.83
N ASN A 292 -4.46 -26.84 -2.89
CA ASN A 292 -5.09 -26.47 -4.17
C ASN A 292 -5.82 -27.63 -4.83
N GLN A 293 -5.29 -28.86 -4.73
CA GLN A 293 -5.96 -30.07 -5.23
C GLN A 293 -7.29 -30.33 -4.50
N LEU A 294 -7.37 -30.02 -3.22
CA LEU A 294 -8.61 -30.16 -2.45
C LEU A 294 -9.67 -29.10 -2.83
N LEU A 295 -9.26 -27.87 -3.14
CA LEU A 295 -10.18 -26.81 -3.61
C LEU A 295 -10.70 -27.09 -5.02
N ALA A 296 -9.85 -27.60 -5.91
CA ALA A 296 -10.23 -27.98 -7.28
C ALA A 296 -11.18 -29.18 -7.30
N ALA A 297 -11.18 -30.00 -6.25
CA ALA A 297 -12.09 -31.13 -6.08
C ALA A 297 -13.47 -30.74 -5.50
N ASP A 298 -13.69 -29.47 -5.12
CA ASP A 298 -14.99 -29.00 -4.64
C ASP A 298 -15.97 -28.92 -5.84
N PRO A 299 -17.14 -29.63 -5.79
CA PRO A 299 -18.10 -29.68 -6.90
C PRO A 299 -18.56 -28.32 -7.42
N LEU A 300 -18.53 -27.26 -6.60
CA LEU A 300 -18.92 -25.90 -7.00
C LEU A 300 -17.88 -25.24 -7.92
N THR A 301 -16.58 -25.48 -7.69
CA THR A 301 -15.50 -24.94 -8.55
C THR A 301 -15.47 -25.63 -9.90
N SER A 302 -15.62 -26.96 -9.94
CA SER A 302 -15.64 -27.76 -11.18
C SER A 302 -16.83 -27.38 -12.09
N HIS A 303 -17.99 -27.07 -11.49
CA HIS A 303 -19.17 -26.62 -12.24
C HIS A 303 -18.99 -25.24 -12.86
N MET A 304 -18.27 -24.34 -12.22
CA MET A 304 -18.03 -23.00 -12.72
C MET A 304 -16.94 -22.96 -13.81
N GLU A 305 -15.89 -23.75 -13.69
CA GLU A 305 -14.88 -23.92 -14.75
C GLU A 305 -15.54 -24.49 -16.02
N MET A 306 -16.38 -25.49 -15.88
CA MET A 306 -17.13 -26.06 -17.00
C MET A 306 -18.09 -25.03 -17.64
N VAL A 307 -18.73 -24.16 -16.84
CA VAL A 307 -19.63 -23.10 -17.38
C VAL A 307 -18.83 -22.03 -18.12
N THR A 308 -17.70 -21.58 -17.59
CA THR A 308 -16.88 -20.55 -18.22
C THR A 308 -16.08 -21.05 -19.42
N GLU A 309 -15.51 -22.24 -19.35
CA GLU A 309 -14.67 -22.78 -20.43
C GLU A 309 -15.46 -23.46 -21.56
N ILE A 310 -16.61 -24.05 -21.28
CA ILE A 310 -17.36 -24.83 -22.26
C ILE A 310 -18.70 -24.19 -22.59
N VAL A 311 -19.52 -23.87 -21.58
CA VAL A 311 -20.90 -23.42 -21.83
C VAL A 311 -20.94 -22.01 -22.41
N VAL A 312 -20.19 -21.06 -21.87
CA VAL A 312 -20.20 -19.66 -22.37
C VAL A 312 -19.66 -19.57 -23.81
N PRO A 313 -18.51 -20.13 -24.19
CA PRO A 313 -18.05 -20.10 -25.58
C PRO A 313 -19.00 -20.82 -26.53
N THR A 314 -19.59 -21.94 -26.10
CA THR A 314 -20.53 -22.71 -26.94
C THR A 314 -21.81 -21.92 -27.22
N VAL A 315 -22.36 -21.29 -26.18
CA VAL A 315 -23.58 -20.42 -26.34
C VAL A 315 -23.27 -19.20 -27.19
N CYS A 316 -22.12 -18.53 -27.00
CA CYS A 316 -21.70 -17.41 -27.82
C CYS A 316 -21.53 -17.82 -29.30
N THR A 317 -20.91 -18.96 -29.58
CA THR A 317 -20.74 -19.47 -30.94
C THR A 317 -22.10 -19.79 -31.59
N LEU A 318 -23.02 -20.40 -30.85
CA LEU A 318 -24.37 -20.68 -31.31
C LEU A 318 -25.16 -19.40 -31.64
N CYS A 319 -25.06 -18.38 -30.78
CA CYS A 319 -25.68 -17.08 -31.02
C CYS A 319 -25.15 -16.37 -32.27
N ILE A 320 -23.82 -16.46 -32.51
CA ILE A 320 -23.19 -15.90 -33.71
C ILE A 320 -23.68 -16.62 -34.96
N LEU A 321 -23.74 -17.96 -34.95
CA LEU A 321 -24.26 -18.76 -36.08
C LEU A 321 -25.73 -18.47 -36.39
N LEU A 322 -26.58 -18.40 -35.36
CA LEU A 322 -27.98 -18.06 -35.53
C LEU A 322 -28.19 -16.66 -36.10
N SER A 323 -27.39 -15.68 -35.64
CA SER A 323 -27.39 -14.32 -36.16
C SER A 323 -26.98 -14.26 -37.64
N ALA A 324 -25.96 -15.03 -38.03
CA ALA A 324 -25.49 -15.12 -39.40
C ALA A 324 -26.56 -15.77 -40.33
N ILE A 325 -27.22 -16.84 -39.87
CA ILE A 325 -28.31 -17.50 -40.57
C ILE A 325 -29.50 -16.51 -40.75
N PHE A 326 -29.88 -15.78 -39.72
CA PHE A 326 -30.93 -14.79 -39.75
C PHE A 326 -30.61 -13.66 -40.74
N LEU A 327 -29.35 -13.18 -40.74
CA LEU A 327 -28.90 -12.17 -41.71
C LEU A 327 -28.94 -12.67 -43.15
N MET A 328 -28.52 -13.91 -43.40
CA MET A 328 -28.63 -14.54 -44.73
C MET A 328 -30.09 -14.68 -45.18
N PHE A 329 -31.01 -14.96 -44.25
CA PHE A 329 -32.46 -15.04 -44.57
C PHE A 329 -33.04 -13.67 -44.94
N LEU A 330 -32.62 -12.61 -44.24
CA LEU A 330 -33.01 -11.23 -44.55
C LEU A 330 -32.46 -10.79 -45.91
N LEU A 331 -31.20 -11.11 -46.23
CA LEU A 331 -30.59 -10.77 -47.51
C LEU A 331 -31.23 -11.52 -48.70
N ARG A 332 -31.69 -12.78 -48.48
CA ARG A 332 -32.46 -13.54 -49.52
C ARG A 332 -33.88 -13.05 -49.75
N ARG A 333 -34.45 -12.28 -48.83
CA ARG A 333 -35.81 -11.73 -48.93
C ARG A 333 -35.84 -10.37 -49.63
N HIS A 334 -34.69 -9.76 -49.83
CA HIS A 334 -34.53 -8.46 -50.51
C HIS A 334 -33.92 -8.59 -51.93
N ASN A 335 -33.62 -9.80 -52.39
CA ASN A 335 -33.36 -10.16 -53.79
C ASN A 335 -34.54 -11.00 -54.31
#